data_8990af64fa9cbd05867a22e6522b3815
#
_entry.id   8990af64fa9cbd05867a22e6522b3815
#
_cell.length_a   1.000
_cell.length_b   1.000
_cell.length_c   1.000
_cell.angle_alpha   90.00
_cell.angle_beta   90.00
_cell.angle_gamma   90.00
#
_symmetry.space_group_name_H-M   'P 1'
#
loop_
_entity.id
_entity.type
_entity.pdbx_description
1 polymer ?
#
loop_
_entity_poly.entity_id
_entity_poly.type
_entity_poly.pdbx_seq_one_letter_code
_entity_poly.pdbx_strand_id
1 'polypeptide(L)'
;MVEITYGEELKRHKELFELAKNASSLFELFLSPSGTPAKAHWDANVNGKTARIHLRISDPSGEVLWSFSPEELRNPEPTKRSLTQLWGDLLQLRSRKQLEELMAGEKSEA
;
A
#
# COMPACT_ATOMS: atom_id res chain seq x y z
N MET A 1 13.47 0.32 -3.44
CA MET A 1 12.79 1.44 -4.11
C MET A 1 11.34 1.09 -4.36
N VAL A 2 10.43 1.98 -4.03
CA VAL A 2 9.00 1.76 -4.23
C VAL A 2 8.55 2.51 -5.48
N GLU A 3 7.86 1.80 -6.38
CA GLU A 3 7.27 2.42 -7.54
C GLU A 3 5.84 2.85 -7.18
N ILE A 4 5.57 4.14 -7.30
CA ILE A 4 4.26 4.70 -6.93
C ILE A 4 3.56 5.20 -8.19
N THR A 5 2.33 4.72 -8.39
CA THR A 5 1.50 5.13 -9.52
C THR A 5 0.15 5.65 -9.02
N TYR A 6 -0.51 6.44 -9.86
CA TYR A 6 -1.80 7.06 -9.52
C TYR A 6 -2.80 6.81 -10.63
N GLY A 7 -4.02 6.40 -10.26
CA GLY A 7 -5.09 6.16 -11.19
C GLY A 7 -5.64 7.47 -11.80
N GLU A 8 -6.28 7.37 -12.95
CA GLU A 8 -6.80 8.53 -13.66
C GLU A 8 -7.94 9.23 -12.91
N GLU A 9 -8.81 8.47 -12.27
CA GLU A 9 -9.91 9.04 -11.49
C GLU A 9 -9.36 9.92 -10.36
N LEU A 10 -8.31 9.46 -9.70
CA LEU A 10 -7.66 10.24 -8.65
C LEU A 10 -7.04 11.52 -9.21
N LYS A 11 -6.40 11.45 -10.37
CA LYS A 11 -5.77 12.61 -11.01
C LYS A 11 -6.77 13.67 -11.42
N ARG A 12 -8.01 13.28 -11.72
CA ARG A 12 -9.08 14.22 -12.06
C ARG A 12 -9.50 15.08 -10.87
N HIS A 13 -9.32 14.59 -9.66
CA HIS A 13 -9.67 15.30 -8.43
C HIS A 13 -8.39 15.82 -7.77
N LYS A 14 -8.03 17.04 -8.12
CA LYS A 14 -6.76 17.65 -7.72
C LYS A 14 -6.53 17.58 -6.21
N GLU A 15 -7.54 17.87 -5.42
CA GLU A 15 -7.45 17.86 -3.96
C GLU A 15 -7.12 16.46 -3.43
N LEU A 16 -7.81 15.44 -3.96
CA LEU A 16 -7.57 14.05 -3.56
C LEU A 16 -6.19 13.58 -4.02
N PHE A 17 -5.78 13.99 -5.19
CA PHE A 17 -4.45 13.68 -5.72
C PHE A 17 -3.35 14.25 -4.83
N GLU A 18 -3.51 15.49 -4.37
CA GLU A 18 -2.56 16.11 -3.44
C GLU A 18 -2.47 15.35 -2.13
N LEU A 19 -3.62 14.92 -1.59
CA LEU A 19 -3.67 14.11 -0.37
C LEU A 19 -2.92 12.79 -0.53
N ALA A 20 -3.12 12.11 -1.67
CA ALA A 20 -2.43 10.86 -1.96
C ALA A 20 -0.92 11.07 -2.10
N LYS A 21 -0.50 12.15 -2.75
CA LYS A 21 0.93 12.47 -2.89
C LYS A 21 1.58 12.74 -1.54
N ASN A 22 0.91 13.45 -0.66
CA ASN A 22 1.42 13.72 0.68
C ASN A 22 1.54 12.43 1.48
N ALA A 23 0.56 11.55 1.38
CA ALA A 23 0.61 10.24 2.03
C ALA A 23 1.74 9.38 1.46
N SER A 24 1.98 9.47 0.16
CA SER A 24 3.08 8.74 -0.50
C SER A 24 4.44 9.15 0.06
N SER A 25 4.62 10.43 0.37
CA SER A 25 5.86 10.91 0.97
C SER A 25 6.12 10.26 2.33
N LEU A 26 5.09 10.10 3.14
CA LEU A 26 5.19 9.38 4.42
C LEU A 26 5.55 7.92 4.19
N PHE A 27 4.94 7.34 3.18
CA PHE A 27 5.11 5.95 2.83
C PHE A 27 6.56 5.63 2.42
N GLU A 28 7.18 6.49 1.63
CA GLU A 28 8.56 6.31 1.20
C GLU A 28 9.54 6.22 2.37
N LEU A 29 9.28 6.95 3.45
CA LEU A 29 10.12 6.91 4.64
C LEU A 29 10.13 5.52 5.28
N PHE A 30 9.01 4.81 5.21
CA PHE A 30 8.91 3.47 5.80
C PHE A 30 9.49 2.39 4.89
N LEU A 31 9.36 2.55 3.57
CA LEU A 31 9.72 1.52 2.61
C LEU A 31 11.15 1.60 2.11
N SER A 32 11.76 2.77 2.23
CA SER A 32 13.09 3.03 1.71
C SER A 32 14.14 2.00 2.14
N PRO A 33 14.18 1.54 3.40
CA PRO A 33 15.20 0.57 3.82
C PRO A 33 14.89 -0.88 3.51
N SER A 34 13.75 -1.20 2.92
CA SER A 34 13.33 -2.60 2.78
C SER A 34 14.12 -3.43 1.77
N GLY A 35 14.74 -2.80 0.79
CA GLY A 35 15.53 -3.52 -0.21
C GLY A 35 14.73 -4.37 -1.20
N THR A 36 13.50 -4.73 -0.88
CA THR A 36 12.65 -5.52 -1.75
C THR A 36 11.77 -4.61 -2.60
N PRO A 37 11.71 -4.80 -3.93
CA PRO A 37 10.89 -3.95 -4.77
C PRO A 37 9.41 -4.14 -4.45
N ALA A 38 8.71 -3.02 -4.26
CA ALA A 38 7.28 -3.01 -4.02
C ALA A 38 6.64 -1.98 -4.95
N LYS A 39 5.37 -2.18 -5.27
CA LYS A 39 4.59 -1.25 -6.07
C LYS A 39 3.42 -0.74 -5.26
N ALA A 40 3.20 0.56 -5.28
CA ALA A 40 2.05 1.18 -4.62
C ALA A 40 1.21 1.87 -5.69
N HIS A 41 -0.07 1.58 -5.70
CA HIS A 41 -1.00 2.22 -6.64
C HIS A 41 -2.13 2.88 -5.87
N TRP A 42 -2.31 4.17 -6.10
CA TRP A 42 -3.38 4.95 -5.54
C TRP A 42 -4.46 5.18 -6.57
N ASP A 43 -5.70 5.03 -6.15
CA ASP A 43 -6.85 5.35 -7.00
C ASP A 43 -7.94 5.96 -6.14
N ALA A 44 -8.97 6.48 -6.77
CA ALA A 44 -10.09 7.09 -6.06
C ALA A 44 -11.40 6.64 -6.67
N ASN A 45 -12.40 6.55 -5.81
CA ASN A 45 -13.77 6.29 -6.22
C ASN A 45 -14.61 7.43 -5.67
N VAL A 46 -15.15 8.26 -6.56
CA VAL A 46 -15.96 9.40 -6.19
C VAL A 46 -17.39 9.12 -6.61
N ASN A 47 -18.29 9.15 -5.65
CA ASN A 47 -19.70 8.83 -5.86
C ASN A 47 -20.55 9.90 -5.18
N GLY A 48 -20.98 10.90 -5.95
CA GLY A 48 -21.74 12.01 -5.42
C GLY A 48 -20.94 12.83 -4.41
N LYS A 49 -21.42 12.86 -3.16
CA LYS A 49 -20.76 13.59 -2.09
C LYS A 49 -19.72 12.79 -1.33
N THR A 50 -19.64 11.48 -1.61
CA THR A 50 -18.69 10.61 -0.93
C THR A 50 -17.49 10.31 -1.85
N ALA A 51 -16.32 10.25 -1.24
CA ALA A 51 -15.10 9.92 -1.94
C ALA A 51 -14.31 8.93 -1.09
N ARG A 52 -13.72 7.95 -1.75
CA ARG A 52 -12.81 6.97 -1.13
C ARG A 52 -11.52 6.94 -1.92
N ILE A 53 -10.42 6.89 -1.21
CA ILE A 53 -9.11 6.78 -1.81
C ILE A 53 -8.56 5.41 -1.46
N HIS A 54 -8.18 4.66 -2.48
CA HIS A 54 -7.73 3.27 -2.32
C HIS A 54 -6.23 3.19 -2.56
N LEU A 55 -5.55 2.46 -1.69
CA LEU A 55 -4.13 2.17 -1.84
C LEU A 55 -3.95 0.67 -1.96
N ARG A 56 -3.26 0.25 -3.00
CA ARG A 56 -2.87 -1.14 -3.20
C ARG A 56 -1.35 -1.21 -3.20
N ILE A 57 -0.80 -2.02 -2.32
CA ILE A 57 0.63 -2.29 -2.27
C ILE A 57 0.84 -3.74 -2.66
N SER A 58 1.71 -3.97 -3.61
CA SER A 58 2.00 -5.30 -4.10
C SER A 58 3.50 -5.55 -4.20
N ASP A 59 3.89 -6.80 -3.99
CA ASP A 59 5.23 -7.31 -4.24
C ASP A 59 5.10 -8.77 -4.70
N PRO A 60 6.22 -9.48 -4.98
CA PRO A 60 6.12 -10.88 -5.41
C PRO A 60 5.44 -11.82 -4.43
N SER A 61 5.31 -11.42 -3.16
CA SER A 61 4.65 -12.24 -2.13
C SER A 61 3.13 -12.11 -2.12
N GLY A 62 2.58 -11.01 -2.66
CA GLY A 62 1.16 -10.77 -2.66
C GLY A 62 0.81 -9.29 -2.67
N GLU A 63 -0.43 -8.99 -2.34
CA GLU A 63 -0.86 -7.59 -2.28
C GLU A 63 -1.75 -7.33 -1.07
N VAL A 64 -1.73 -6.09 -0.61
CA VAL A 64 -2.59 -5.61 0.47
C VAL A 64 -3.31 -4.35 -0.01
N LEU A 65 -4.54 -4.18 0.46
CA LEU A 65 -5.42 -3.11 0.05
C LEU A 65 -5.93 -2.36 1.27
N TRP A 66 -6.06 -1.05 1.13
CA TRP A 66 -6.64 -0.22 2.17
C TRP A 66 -7.43 0.92 1.54
N SER A 67 -8.48 1.35 2.25
CA SER A 67 -9.34 2.45 1.82
C SER A 67 -9.26 3.57 2.83
N PHE A 68 -9.10 4.79 2.35
CA PHE A 68 -9.05 5.98 3.20
C PHE A 68 -10.19 6.92 2.84
N SER A 69 -10.72 7.64 3.83
CA SER A 69 -11.52 8.82 3.56
C SER A 69 -10.60 10.02 3.33
N PRO A 70 -11.04 11.06 2.63
CA PRO A 70 -10.21 12.27 2.50
C PRO A 70 -9.84 12.89 3.83
N GLU A 71 -10.73 12.82 4.82
CA GLU A 71 -10.46 13.34 6.16
C GLU A 71 -9.32 12.62 6.85
N GLU A 72 -9.25 11.30 6.71
CA GLU A 72 -8.14 10.51 7.26
C GLU A 72 -6.80 10.93 6.67
N LEU A 73 -6.77 11.16 5.35
CA LEU A 73 -5.54 11.55 4.67
C LEU A 73 -5.09 12.98 5.00
N ARG A 74 -6.02 13.84 5.44
CA ARG A 74 -5.67 15.18 5.89
C ARG A 74 -4.97 15.17 7.25
N ASN A 75 -5.16 14.11 8.01
CA ASN A 75 -4.57 13.94 9.33
C ASN A 75 -3.34 13.02 9.24
N PRO A 76 -2.14 13.51 9.55
CA PRO A 76 -0.93 12.69 9.42
C PRO A 76 -0.88 11.51 10.38
N GLU A 77 -1.42 11.65 11.59
CA GLU A 77 -1.37 10.58 12.60
C GLU A 77 -2.14 9.33 12.21
N PRO A 78 -3.45 9.40 11.89
CA PRO A 78 -4.17 8.20 11.46
C PRO A 78 -3.65 7.64 10.14
N THR A 79 -3.21 8.48 9.21
CA THR A 79 -2.62 8.04 7.94
C THR A 79 -1.36 7.21 8.18
N LYS A 80 -0.47 7.72 9.02
CA LYS A 80 0.76 7.03 9.38
C LYS A 80 0.49 5.69 10.04
N ARG A 81 -0.50 5.63 10.92
CA ARG A 81 -0.89 4.40 11.60
C ARG A 81 -1.41 3.35 10.61
N SER A 82 -2.28 3.76 9.69
CA SER A 82 -2.84 2.86 8.68
C SER A 82 -1.76 2.35 7.73
N LEU A 83 -0.84 3.22 7.30
CA LEU A 83 0.27 2.83 6.43
C LEU A 83 1.21 1.84 7.12
N THR A 84 1.47 2.05 8.41
CA THR A 84 2.31 1.15 9.20
C THR A 84 1.66 -0.24 9.30
N GLN A 85 0.35 -0.28 9.51
CA GLN A 85 -0.38 -1.54 9.57
C GLN A 85 -0.38 -2.26 8.22
N LEU A 86 -0.60 -1.53 7.14
CA LEU A 86 -0.55 -2.09 5.78
C LEU A 86 0.81 -2.71 5.49
N TRP A 87 1.86 -2.01 5.87
CA TRP A 87 3.22 -2.51 5.68
C TRP A 87 3.45 -3.78 6.51
N GLY A 88 2.95 -3.80 7.75
CA GLY A 88 3.01 -4.99 8.61
C GLY A 88 2.29 -6.18 7.97
N ASP A 89 1.12 -5.95 7.38
CA ASP A 89 0.36 -6.98 6.69
C ASP A 89 1.15 -7.55 5.51
N LEU A 90 1.82 -6.70 4.74
CA LEU A 90 2.64 -7.14 3.63
C LEU A 90 3.83 -7.98 4.09
N LEU A 91 4.46 -7.58 5.20
CA LEU A 91 5.56 -8.35 5.79
C LEU A 91 5.10 -9.73 6.25
N GLN A 92 3.88 -9.84 6.78
CA GLN A 92 3.30 -11.13 7.14
C GLN A 92 3.11 -12.02 5.91
N LEU A 93 2.66 -11.46 4.80
CA LEU A 93 2.53 -12.20 3.55
C LEU A 93 3.88 -12.72 3.07
N ARG A 94 4.92 -11.92 3.16
CA ARG A 94 6.28 -12.33 2.80
C ARG A 94 6.76 -13.49 3.66
N SER A 95 6.56 -13.39 4.96
CA SER A 95 6.96 -14.43 5.90
C SER A 95 6.23 -15.73 5.64
N ARG A 96 4.93 -15.65 5.39
CA ARG A 96 4.11 -16.81 5.10
C ARG A 96 4.57 -17.51 3.83
N LYS A 97 4.85 -16.73 2.78
CA LYS A 97 5.31 -17.27 1.52
C LYS A 97 6.67 -17.96 1.65
N GLN A 98 7.59 -17.34 2.38
CA GLN A 98 8.90 -17.94 2.64
C GLN A 98 8.77 -19.26 3.39
N LEU A 99 7.88 -19.30 4.38
CA LEU A 99 7.64 -20.52 5.13
C LEU A 99 7.06 -21.63 4.25
N GLU A 100 6.11 -21.29 3.39
CA GLU A 100 5.53 -22.24 2.45
C GLU A 100 6.58 -22.79 1.48
N GLU A 101 7.46 -21.96 1.00
CA GLU A 101 8.55 -22.39 0.10
C GLU A 101 9.51 -23.35 0.81
N LEU A 102 9.85 -23.05 2.08
CA LEU A 102 10.68 -23.94 2.87
C LEU A 102 10.01 -25.30 3.10
N MET A 103 8.73 -25.29 3.42
CA MET A 103 7.97 -26.52 3.63
C MET A 103 7.84 -27.34 2.35
N ALA A 104 7.65 -26.67 1.21
CA ALA A 104 7.58 -27.32 -0.10
C ALA A 104 8.92 -27.96 -0.45
N GLY A 105 10.03 -27.28 -0.12
CA GLY A 105 11.37 -27.83 -0.31
C GLY A 105 11.61 -29.10 0.49
N GLU A 106 11.19 -29.10 1.76
CA GLU A 106 11.30 -30.28 2.61
C GLU A 106 10.48 -31.45 2.07
N LYS A 107 9.28 -31.18 1.58
CA LYS A 107 8.44 -32.22 1.00
C LYS A 107 9.03 -32.82 -0.27
N SER A 108 9.71 -32.01 -1.07
CA SER A 108 10.31 -32.50 -2.32
C SER A 108 11.55 -33.37 -2.08
N GLU A 109 12.19 -33.26 -0.94
CA GLU A 109 13.33 -34.09 -0.57
C GLU A 109 12.92 -35.44 0.05
N ALA A 110 11.68 -35.52 0.47
CA ALA A 110 11.16 -36.75 1.03
C ALA A 110 10.73 -37.72 -0.07
#